data_5fc9620cf35af05c07ad3115707fec6a
#
_entry.id   5fc9620cf35af05c07ad3115707fec6a
#
_cell.length_a   1.000
_cell.length_b   1.000
_cell.length_c   1.000
_cell.angle_alpha   90.00
_cell.angle_beta   90.00
_cell.angle_gamma   90.00
#
_symmetry.space_group_name_H-M   'P 1'
#
loop_
_entity.id
_entity.type
_entity.pdbx_description
1 polymer ?
#
loop_
_entity_poly.entity_id
_entity_poly.type
_entity_poly.pdbx_seq_one_letter_code
_entity_poly.pdbx_strand_id
1 'polypeptide(L)'
;NPKKELTTAENILRMLRPDKKYSHLEAKILDIALILHMEHGGGNNSTFTTHVVSSSGTDTYSAIAAALGSLKGPKHGGANIKVVRMFDDMKKEVKDWKDEDEVRTYLKRLLHKEAFDRKGLIYGMGHAIYSVSDPRAEVFKAYVETLAREKGRMKDYALYSMVERLAPEVIAEERRIYKGVSANVDFYSGFVYSMLDLPLELYTPMFAVARIVGWSAHRMEELINADKIIRPAYKNVLEPAVYVPLNER
;
A
#
# COMPACT_ATOMS: atom_id res chain seq x y z
N ASN A 1 7.79 -26.24 -6.94
CA ASN A 1 7.43 -25.80 -8.29
C ASN A 1 5.93 -25.50 -8.36
N PRO A 2 5.51 -24.49 -9.13
CA PRO A 2 4.09 -24.23 -9.34
C PRO A 2 3.42 -25.38 -10.10
N LYS A 3 2.13 -25.53 -9.89
CA LYS A 3 1.29 -26.51 -10.58
C LYS A 3 0.40 -25.81 -11.59
N LYS A 4 0.25 -26.38 -12.79
CA LYS A 4 -0.50 -25.79 -13.89
C LYS A 4 -2.00 -25.70 -13.63
N GLU A 5 -2.53 -26.63 -12.86
CA GLU A 5 -3.94 -26.74 -12.50
C GLU A 5 -4.39 -25.78 -11.40
N LEU A 6 -3.44 -25.11 -10.73
CA LEU A 6 -3.71 -24.18 -9.63
C LEU A 6 -3.64 -22.71 -10.09
N THR A 7 -4.47 -21.88 -9.47
CA THR A 7 -4.41 -20.42 -9.64
C THR A 7 -3.09 -19.84 -9.13
N THR A 8 -2.81 -18.58 -9.44
CA THR A 8 -1.63 -17.87 -8.93
C THR A 8 -1.64 -17.81 -7.40
N ALA A 9 -2.78 -17.48 -6.80
CA ALA A 9 -2.93 -17.40 -5.34
C ALA A 9 -2.70 -18.76 -4.67
N GLU A 10 -3.30 -19.82 -5.20
CA GLU A 10 -3.12 -21.18 -4.70
C GLU A 10 -1.66 -21.63 -4.79
N ASN A 11 -1.01 -21.37 -5.90
CA ASN A 11 0.41 -21.68 -6.08
C ASN A 11 1.28 -20.91 -5.08
N ILE A 12 1.01 -19.64 -4.83
CA ILE A 12 1.74 -18.84 -3.85
C ILE A 12 1.60 -19.46 -2.45
N LEU A 13 0.37 -19.69 -1.97
CA LEU A 13 0.13 -20.28 -0.65
C LEU A 13 0.79 -21.65 -0.52
N ARG A 14 0.61 -22.51 -1.52
CA ARG A 14 1.22 -23.83 -1.56
C ARG A 14 2.74 -23.82 -1.52
N MET A 15 3.38 -22.88 -2.21
CA MET A 15 4.85 -22.78 -2.24
C MET A 15 5.43 -22.19 -0.96
N LEU A 16 4.71 -21.29 -0.29
CA LEU A 16 5.17 -20.65 0.94
C LEU A 16 5.00 -21.53 2.17
N ARG A 17 4.04 -22.45 2.17
CA ARG A 17 3.71 -23.29 3.33
C ARG A 17 4.43 -24.64 3.27
N PRO A 18 5.13 -25.03 4.35
CA PRO A 18 5.82 -26.33 4.40
C PRO A 18 4.88 -27.52 4.18
N ASP A 19 3.67 -27.47 4.76
CA ASP A 19 2.63 -28.51 4.63
C ASP A 19 1.84 -28.43 3.33
N LYS A 20 2.02 -27.37 2.54
CA LYS A 20 1.32 -27.09 1.26
C LYS A 20 -0.20 -26.98 1.38
N LYS A 21 -0.72 -26.74 2.59
CA LYS A 21 -2.15 -26.67 2.85
C LYS A 21 -2.63 -25.21 2.88
N TYR A 22 -3.84 -25.00 2.39
CA TYR A 22 -4.56 -23.73 2.46
C TYR A 22 -6.07 -24.00 2.35
N SER A 23 -6.90 -23.12 2.89
CA SER A 23 -8.34 -23.20 2.69
C SER A 23 -8.74 -22.54 1.37
N HIS A 24 -9.92 -22.88 0.87
CA HIS A 24 -10.50 -22.23 -0.31
C HIS A 24 -10.68 -20.72 -0.07
N LEU A 25 -11.07 -20.34 1.15
CA LEU A 25 -11.23 -18.92 1.53
C LEU A 25 -9.90 -18.17 1.48
N GLU A 26 -8.82 -18.75 2.00
CA GLU A 26 -7.49 -18.15 1.95
C GLU A 26 -7.03 -17.90 0.51
N ALA A 27 -7.18 -18.90 -0.36
CA ALA A 27 -6.83 -18.78 -1.78
C ALA A 27 -7.66 -17.70 -2.48
N LYS A 28 -8.98 -17.69 -2.25
CA LYS A 28 -9.88 -16.67 -2.80
C LYS A 28 -9.52 -15.27 -2.35
N ILE A 29 -9.22 -15.07 -1.08
CA ILE A 29 -8.88 -13.75 -0.54
C ILE A 29 -7.52 -13.27 -1.03
N LEU A 30 -6.54 -14.17 -1.14
CA LEU A 30 -5.26 -13.80 -1.74
C LEU A 30 -5.41 -13.45 -3.23
N ASP A 31 -6.24 -14.17 -3.97
CA ASP A 31 -6.53 -13.85 -5.37
C ASP A 31 -7.16 -12.46 -5.52
N ILE A 32 -8.16 -12.14 -4.69
CA ILE A 32 -8.75 -10.80 -4.60
C ILE A 32 -7.67 -9.75 -4.27
N ALA A 33 -6.79 -10.04 -3.31
CA ALA A 33 -5.70 -9.13 -2.95
C ALA A 33 -4.79 -8.84 -4.15
N LEU A 34 -4.42 -9.85 -4.91
CA LEU A 34 -3.60 -9.69 -6.12
C LEU A 34 -4.33 -8.82 -7.16
N ILE A 35 -5.63 -9.05 -7.39
CA ILE A 35 -6.45 -8.25 -8.31
C ILE A 35 -6.51 -6.79 -7.86
N LEU A 36 -6.77 -6.51 -6.59
CA LEU A 36 -6.89 -5.15 -6.05
C LEU A 36 -5.58 -4.35 -6.08
N HIS A 37 -4.44 -5.04 -6.08
CA HIS A 37 -3.11 -4.41 -6.18
C HIS A 37 -2.57 -4.34 -7.61
N MET A 38 -3.23 -4.98 -8.57
CA MET A 38 -2.78 -5.16 -9.94
C MET A 38 -2.58 -3.83 -10.67
N GLU A 39 -3.44 -2.85 -10.46
CA GLU A 39 -3.45 -1.58 -11.17
C GLU A 39 -3.83 -0.40 -10.26
N HIS A 40 -3.29 0.79 -10.54
CA HIS A 40 -3.63 2.02 -9.81
C HIS A 40 -3.42 3.30 -10.64
N GLY A 41 -3.48 3.21 -11.95
CA GLY A 41 -3.36 4.33 -12.88
C GLY A 41 -1.93 4.75 -13.21
N GLY A 42 -1.76 5.39 -14.36
CA GLY A 42 -0.47 5.79 -14.91
C GLY A 42 0.30 6.82 -14.07
N GLY A 43 -0.40 7.60 -13.23
CA GLY A 43 0.20 8.57 -12.32
C GLY A 43 0.81 7.97 -11.06
N ASN A 44 0.61 6.69 -10.77
CA ASN A 44 1.28 6.01 -9.68
C ASN A 44 2.80 6.00 -9.90
N ASN A 45 3.59 6.27 -8.86
CA ASN A 45 5.03 6.50 -9.01
C ASN A 45 5.78 5.39 -9.75
N SER A 46 5.53 4.12 -9.44
CA SER A 46 6.17 3.00 -10.14
C SER A 46 5.65 2.81 -11.56
N THR A 47 4.36 3.07 -11.81
CA THR A 47 3.78 3.03 -13.15
C THR A 47 4.30 4.19 -14.02
N PHE A 48 4.39 5.40 -13.45
CA PHE A 48 5.01 6.53 -14.14
C PHE A 48 6.48 6.26 -14.46
N THR A 49 7.23 5.64 -13.54
CA THR A 49 8.60 5.17 -13.80
C THR A 49 8.63 4.20 -14.97
N THR A 50 7.65 3.29 -15.08
CA THR A 50 7.54 2.36 -16.22
C THR A 50 7.37 3.12 -17.54
N HIS A 51 6.50 4.13 -17.59
CA HIS A 51 6.33 4.99 -18.76
C HIS A 51 7.62 5.72 -19.13
N VAL A 52 8.22 6.42 -18.17
CA VAL A 52 9.46 7.20 -18.40
C VAL A 52 10.58 6.31 -18.96
N VAL A 53 10.82 5.17 -18.34
CA VAL A 53 11.90 4.27 -18.75
C VAL A 53 11.57 3.58 -20.09
N SER A 54 10.30 3.19 -20.31
CA SER A 54 9.85 2.60 -21.57
C SER A 54 9.98 3.57 -22.75
N SER A 55 9.70 4.86 -22.54
CA SER A 55 9.77 5.89 -23.59
C SER A 55 11.19 6.08 -24.17
N SER A 56 12.21 5.63 -23.42
CA SER A 56 13.60 5.64 -23.91
C SER A 56 13.94 4.49 -24.86
N GLY A 57 13.00 3.57 -25.09
CA GLY A 57 13.21 2.39 -25.96
C GLY A 57 13.95 1.23 -25.29
N THR A 58 14.07 1.21 -23.95
CA THR A 58 14.73 0.12 -23.23
C THR A 58 13.94 -1.20 -23.27
N ASP A 59 14.57 -2.29 -22.88
CA ASP A 59 13.95 -3.61 -22.80
C ASP A 59 12.94 -3.74 -21.64
N THR A 60 12.12 -4.79 -21.70
CA THR A 60 11.06 -5.04 -20.70
C THR A 60 11.61 -5.30 -19.29
N TYR A 61 12.71 -6.03 -19.16
CA TYR A 61 13.27 -6.36 -17.85
C TYR A 61 13.81 -5.11 -17.15
N SER A 62 14.49 -4.24 -17.90
CA SER A 62 14.99 -2.96 -17.38
C SER A 62 13.85 -2.04 -16.94
N ALA A 63 12.76 -1.96 -17.72
CA ALA A 63 11.59 -1.16 -17.35
C ALA A 63 10.91 -1.68 -16.07
N ILE A 64 10.70 -3.00 -15.96
CA ILE A 64 10.12 -3.62 -14.75
C ILE A 64 11.07 -3.52 -13.55
N ALA A 65 12.38 -3.66 -13.75
CA ALA A 65 13.36 -3.47 -12.68
C ALA A 65 13.33 -2.04 -12.11
N ALA A 66 13.19 -1.03 -12.98
CA ALA A 66 13.05 0.35 -12.56
C ALA A 66 11.74 0.59 -11.77
N ALA A 67 10.62 0.00 -12.21
CA ALA A 67 9.35 0.03 -11.50
C ALA A 67 9.43 -0.63 -10.12
N LEU A 68 10.11 -1.78 -10.01
CA LEU A 68 10.39 -2.45 -8.74
C LEU A 68 11.24 -1.56 -7.82
N GLY A 69 12.26 -0.90 -8.34
CA GLY A 69 13.07 0.07 -7.60
C GLY A 69 12.24 1.20 -6.99
N SER A 70 11.29 1.73 -7.78
CA SER A 70 10.33 2.73 -7.30
C SER A 70 9.40 2.17 -6.23
N LEU A 71 8.79 1.00 -6.45
CA LEU A 71 7.85 0.38 -5.51
C LEU A 71 8.53 0.02 -4.18
N LYS A 72 9.78 -0.43 -4.21
CA LYS A 72 10.56 -0.79 -3.01
C LYS A 72 10.71 0.37 -2.01
N GLY A 73 10.57 1.60 -2.48
CA GLY A 73 10.69 2.79 -1.64
C GLY A 73 9.68 2.79 -0.47
N PRO A 74 10.11 3.13 0.76
CA PRO A 74 9.26 3.04 1.96
C PRO A 74 8.05 3.99 1.94
N LYS A 75 8.05 4.99 1.06
CA LYS A 75 6.92 5.91 0.86
C LYS A 75 5.90 5.38 -0.15
N HIS A 76 6.23 4.31 -0.88
CA HIS A 76 5.38 3.74 -1.92
C HIS A 76 4.85 2.35 -1.53
N GLY A 77 5.68 1.32 -1.54
CA GLY A 77 5.23 -0.06 -1.31
C GLY A 77 5.24 -0.53 0.15
N GLY A 78 5.52 0.35 1.11
CA GLY A 78 5.67 -0.03 2.52
C GLY A 78 4.51 0.36 3.44
N ALA A 79 3.40 0.87 2.91
CA ALA A 79 2.33 1.43 3.72
C ALA A 79 1.59 0.37 4.53
N ASN A 80 1.28 -0.80 3.97
CA ASN A 80 0.61 -1.89 4.67
C ASN A 80 1.45 -2.48 5.83
N ILE A 81 2.78 -2.53 5.68
CA ILE A 81 3.68 -2.93 6.78
C ILE A 81 3.60 -1.92 7.93
N LYS A 82 3.52 -0.63 7.60
CA LYS A 82 3.36 0.42 8.61
C LYS A 82 2.02 0.32 9.34
N VAL A 83 0.95 -0.03 8.65
CA VAL A 83 -0.36 -0.29 9.27
C VAL A 83 -0.24 -1.42 10.29
N VAL A 84 0.29 -2.58 9.92
CA VAL A 84 0.43 -3.72 10.83
C VAL A 84 1.27 -3.36 12.04
N ARG A 85 2.43 -2.74 11.86
CA ARG A 85 3.30 -2.33 12.96
C ARG A 85 2.66 -1.29 13.88
N MET A 86 1.87 -0.37 13.33
CA MET A 86 1.09 0.59 14.14
C MET A 86 0.05 -0.12 14.99
N PHE A 87 -0.66 -1.12 14.45
CA PHE A 87 -1.59 -1.92 15.23
C PHE A 87 -0.89 -2.79 16.27
N ASP A 88 0.29 -3.32 15.98
CA ASP A 88 1.09 -4.08 16.96
C ASP A 88 1.57 -3.19 18.11
N ASP A 89 1.91 -1.93 17.85
CA ASP A 89 2.24 -0.93 18.85
C ASP A 89 1.00 -0.56 19.67
N MET A 90 -0.12 -0.27 19.00
CA MET A 90 -1.41 0.03 19.65
C MET A 90 -1.83 -1.08 20.61
N LYS A 91 -1.70 -2.34 20.21
CA LYS A 91 -2.06 -3.51 21.05
C LYS A 91 -1.24 -3.63 22.31
N LYS A 92 -0.05 -3.05 22.36
CA LYS A 92 0.82 -3.02 23.57
C LYS A 92 0.48 -1.85 24.48
N GLU A 93 0.10 -0.71 23.91
CA GLU A 93 -0.11 0.55 24.60
C GLU A 93 -1.55 0.69 25.14
N VAL A 94 -2.55 0.19 24.41
CA VAL A 94 -3.97 0.22 24.77
C VAL A 94 -4.30 -1.01 25.61
N LYS A 95 -4.83 -0.80 26.82
CA LYS A 95 -5.12 -1.88 27.76
C LYS A 95 -6.41 -2.61 27.41
N ASP A 96 -7.46 -1.87 27.14
CA ASP A 96 -8.75 -2.43 26.67
C ASP A 96 -9.06 -2.00 25.24
N TRP A 97 -8.92 -2.94 24.32
CA TRP A 97 -9.18 -2.69 22.89
C TRP A 97 -10.67 -2.48 22.56
N LYS A 98 -11.55 -2.62 23.52
CA LYS A 98 -12.99 -2.34 23.40
C LYS A 98 -13.34 -0.94 23.90
N ASP A 99 -12.46 -0.31 24.65
CA ASP A 99 -12.63 1.04 25.14
C ASP A 99 -12.30 2.06 24.06
N GLU A 100 -13.36 2.73 23.54
CA GLU A 100 -13.23 3.73 22.49
C GLU A 100 -12.39 4.92 22.92
N ASP A 101 -12.44 5.32 24.17
CA ASP A 101 -11.70 6.48 24.68
C ASP A 101 -10.20 6.18 24.78
N GLU A 102 -9.83 4.96 25.18
CA GLU A 102 -8.42 4.53 25.16
C GLU A 102 -7.88 4.50 23.70
N VAL A 103 -8.65 3.91 22.77
CA VAL A 103 -8.26 3.85 21.36
C VAL A 103 -8.18 5.26 20.77
N ARG A 104 -9.17 6.13 21.02
CA ARG A 104 -9.17 7.53 20.57
C ARG A 104 -7.95 8.30 21.11
N THR A 105 -7.63 8.10 22.38
CA THR A 105 -6.45 8.72 23.02
C THR A 105 -5.16 8.27 22.32
N TYR A 106 -5.02 6.99 22.00
CA TYR A 106 -3.86 6.49 21.28
C TYR A 106 -3.77 7.10 19.85
N LEU A 107 -4.90 7.20 19.14
CA LEU A 107 -4.94 7.84 17.82
C LEU A 107 -4.52 9.32 17.86
N LYS A 108 -4.91 10.07 18.90
CA LYS A 108 -4.45 11.46 19.13
C LYS A 108 -2.95 11.51 19.39
N ARG A 109 -2.40 10.62 20.21
CA ARG A 109 -0.95 10.51 20.44
C ARG A 109 -0.16 10.23 19.16
N LEU A 110 -0.70 9.40 18.24
CA LEU A 110 -0.10 9.21 16.92
C LEU A 110 0.02 10.53 16.15
N LEU A 111 -1.08 11.32 16.08
CA LEU A 111 -1.10 12.60 15.36
C LEU A 111 -0.19 13.66 16.00
N HIS A 112 -0.02 13.62 17.32
CA HIS A 112 0.87 14.50 18.09
C HIS A 112 2.33 14.05 18.06
N LYS A 113 2.67 12.94 17.36
CA LYS A 113 4.02 12.38 17.27
C LYS A 113 4.55 11.80 18.58
N GLU A 114 3.66 11.31 19.44
CA GLU A 114 3.97 10.80 20.76
C GLU A 114 3.92 9.26 20.83
N ALA A 115 3.44 8.60 19.77
CA ALA A 115 3.32 7.14 19.71
C ALA A 115 3.91 6.58 18.42
N PHE A 116 4.16 5.27 18.41
CA PHE A 116 4.69 4.49 17.31
C PHE A 116 5.99 5.09 16.73
N ASP A 117 6.01 5.47 15.45
CA ASP A 117 7.19 5.99 14.75
C ASP A 117 7.33 7.52 14.79
N ARG A 118 6.47 8.19 15.52
CA ARG A 118 6.46 9.65 15.75
C ARG A 118 6.40 10.50 14.48
N LYS A 119 5.80 9.96 13.41
CA LYS A 119 5.62 10.71 12.14
C LYS A 119 4.32 11.54 12.10
N GLY A 120 3.45 11.38 13.08
CA GLY A 120 2.18 12.09 13.14
C GLY A 120 1.17 11.57 12.12
N LEU A 121 1.18 10.28 11.80
CA LEU A 121 0.31 9.67 10.80
C LEU A 121 -0.45 8.49 11.40
N ILE A 122 -1.72 8.38 11.06
CA ILE A 122 -2.51 7.15 11.21
C ILE A 122 -2.41 6.43 9.86
N TYR A 123 -1.56 5.41 9.80
CA TYR A 123 -1.29 4.69 8.57
C TYR A 123 -2.52 3.93 8.07
N GLY A 124 -2.70 3.85 6.76
CA GLY A 124 -3.87 3.25 6.13
C GLY A 124 -5.08 4.18 6.04
N MET A 125 -4.97 5.42 6.54
CA MET A 125 -6.03 6.42 6.49
C MET A 125 -5.70 7.53 5.49
N GLY A 126 -6.69 7.86 4.63
CA GLY A 126 -6.57 8.88 3.60
C GLY A 126 -5.92 8.37 2.31
N HIS A 127 -6.22 9.04 1.21
CA HIS A 127 -5.68 8.74 -0.12
C HIS A 127 -5.60 10.02 -0.96
N ALA A 128 -4.66 10.08 -1.89
CA ALA A 128 -4.49 11.24 -2.77
C ALA A 128 -5.71 11.46 -3.70
N ILE A 129 -6.35 10.37 -4.14
CA ILE A 129 -7.46 10.37 -5.09
C ILE A 129 -8.80 10.16 -4.36
N TYR A 130 -8.88 9.13 -3.50
CA TYR A 130 -10.12 8.75 -2.82
C TYR A 130 -10.32 9.57 -1.54
N SER A 131 -11.39 10.39 -1.51
CA SER A 131 -11.73 11.21 -0.34
C SER A 131 -12.97 10.73 0.43
N VAL A 132 -13.85 9.97 -0.23
CA VAL A 132 -15.08 9.44 0.38
C VAL A 132 -14.88 8.01 0.83
N SER A 133 -14.45 7.14 -0.08
CA SER A 133 -14.07 5.75 0.20
C SER A 133 -13.08 5.25 -0.83
N ASP A 134 -12.22 4.30 -0.47
CA ASP A 134 -11.39 3.55 -1.41
C ASP A 134 -12.15 2.26 -1.76
N PRO A 135 -12.63 2.09 -3.00
CA PRO A 135 -13.42 0.92 -3.40
C PRO A 135 -12.66 -0.41 -3.19
N ARG A 136 -11.33 -0.36 -3.21
CA ARG A 136 -10.50 -1.54 -2.94
C ARG A 136 -10.55 -1.94 -1.46
N ALA A 137 -10.56 -0.97 -0.55
CA ALA A 137 -10.72 -1.20 0.88
C ALA A 137 -12.11 -1.78 1.20
N GLU A 138 -13.16 -1.30 0.53
CA GLU A 138 -14.52 -1.85 0.69
C GLU A 138 -14.61 -3.31 0.24
N VAL A 139 -13.98 -3.67 -0.88
CA VAL A 139 -13.92 -5.07 -1.33
C VAL A 139 -13.18 -5.95 -0.31
N PHE A 140 -12.02 -5.50 0.21
CA PHE A 140 -11.32 -6.24 1.27
C PHE A 140 -12.21 -6.43 2.50
N LYS A 141 -12.83 -5.35 2.97
CA LYS A 141 -13.69 -5.36 4.17
C LYS A 141 -14.76 -6.44 4.12
N ALA A 142 -15.37 -6.67 2.95
CA ALA A 142 -16.39 -7.69 2.76
C ALA A 142 -15.90 -9.13 3.07
N TYR A 143 -14.60 -9.38 2.99
CA TYR A 143 -14.00 -10.70 3.24
C TYR A 143 -13.23 -10.80 4.55
N VAL A 144 -12.76 -9.68 5.10
CA VAL A 144 -11.88 -9.63 6.28
C VAL A 144 -12.57 -10.26 7.50
N GLU A 145 -13.85 -9.98 7.74
CA GLU A 145 -14.58 -10.55 8.87
C GLU A 145 -14.65 -12.07 8.79
N THR A 146 -14.99 -12.60 7.61
CA THR A 146 -15.10 -14.05 7.40
C THR A 146 -13.75 -14.74 7.61
N LEU A 147 -12.68 -14.18 7.09
CA LEU A 147 -11.32 -14.71 7.31
C LEU A 147 -10.91 -14.60 8.78
N ALA A 148 -11.18 -13.47 9.43
CA ALA A 148 -10.87 -13.28 10.85
C ALA A 148 -11.60 -14.30 11.74
N ARG A 149 -12.83 -14.66 11.38
CA ARG A 149 -13.61 -15.71 12.06
C ARG A 149 -12.98 -17.10 11.85
N GLU A 150 -12.61 -17.46 10.61
CA GLU A 150 -11.90 -18.71 10.30
C GLU A 150 -10.57 -18.84 11.05
N LYS A 151 -9.85 -17.70 11.18
CA LYS A 151 -8.54 -17.65 11.83
C LYS A 151 -8.56 -17.38 13.33
N GLY A 152 -9.74 -17.26 13.95
CA GLY A 152 -9.86 -16.92 15.38
C GLY A 152 -9.37 -15.51 15.75
N ARG A 153 -9.35 -14.58 14.77
CA ARG A 153 -8.80 -13.23 14.89
C ARG A 153 -9.89 -12.14 15.03
N MET A 154 -11.08 -12.49 15.56
CA MET A 154 -12.20 -11.56 15.70
C MET A 154 -11.92 -10.39 16.63
N LYS A 155 -11.05 -10.55 17.65
CA LYS A 155 -10.62 -9.44 18.51
C LYS A 155 -9.83 -8.39 17.73
N ASP A 156 -8.92 -8.84 16.86
CA ASP A 156 -8.17 -7.93 15.97
C ASP A 156 -9.11 -7.24 14.99
N TYR A 157 -10.02 -7.98 14.37
CA TYR A 157 -11.01 -7.40 13.44
C TYR A 157 -11.85 -6.30 14.11
N ALA A 158 -12.31 -6.53 15.34
CA ALA A 158 -13.06 -5.52 16.10
C ALA A 158 -12.22 -4.24 16.32
N LEU A 159 -10.93 -4.38 16.65
CA LEU A 159 -10.03 -3.24 16.80
C LEU A 159 -9.82 -2.50 15.47
N TYR A 160 -9.59 -3.21 14.36
CA TYR A 160 -9.47 -2.59 13.03
C TYR A 160 -10.75 -1.83 12.65
N SER A 161 -11.93 -2.42 12.86
CA SER A 161 -13.22 -1.77 12.59
C SER A 161 -13.44 -0.53 13.46
N MET A 162 -13.03 -0.57 14.72
CA MET A 162 -13.09 0.59 15.61
C MET A 162 -12.18 1.71 15.15
N VAL A 163 -10.93 1.41 14.80
CA VAL A 163 -9.98 2.40 14.28
C VAL A 163 -10.46 2.99 12.95
N GLU A 164 -11.00 2.17 12.04
CA GLU A 164 -11.58 2.66 10.78
C GLU A 164 -12.67 3.72 11.02
N ARG A 165 -13.51 3.51 12.04
CA ARG A 165 -14.58 4.45 12.39
C ARG A 165 -14.06 5.70 13.11
N LEU A 166 -13.16 5.55 14.10
CA LEU A 166 -12.70 6.65 14.94
C LEU A 166 -11.63 7.53 14.25
N ALA A 167 -10.76 6.96 13.43
CA ALA A 167 -9.64 7.69 12.86
C ALA A 167 -10.05 8.90 12.00
N PRO A 168 -11.09 8.85 11.14
CA PRO A 168 -11.56 10.02 10.41
C PRO A 168 -11.99 11.17 11.32
N GLU A 169 -12.71 10.85 12.41
CA GLU A 169 -13.17 11.84 13.39
C GLU A 169 -11.98 12.49 14.09
N VAL A 170 -11.05 11.69 14.60
CA VAL A 170 -9.86 12.17 15.29
C VAL A 170 -8.98 13.02 14.37
N ILE A 171 -8.80 12.62 13.10
CA ILE A 171 -8.05 13.40 12.12
C ILE A 171 -8.73 14.75 11.85
N ALA A 172 -10.05 14.75 11.71
CA ALA A 172 -10.82 15.98 11.48
C ALA A 172 -10.71 16.95 12.66
N GLU A 173 -10.85 16.44 13.90
CA GLU A 173 -10.71 17.22 15.13
C GLU A 173 -9.31 17.85 15.27
N GLU A 174 -8.26 17.02 15.17
CA GLU A 174 -6.88 17.43 15.47
C GLU A 174 -6.24 18.27 14.36
N ARG A 175 -6.60 18.03 13.11
CA ARG A 175 -5.99 18.71 11.96
C ARG A 175 -6.88 19.76 11.31
N ARG A 176 -8.10 19.95 11.78
CA ARG A 176 -9.10 20.84 11.18
C ARG A 176 -9.27 20.59 9.68
N ILE A 177 -9.21 19.33 9.27
CA ILE A 177 -9.38 18.91 7.87
C ILE A 177 -10.83 18.51 7.68
N TYR A 178 -11.55 19.29 6.90
CA TYR A 178 -12.97 19.03 6.57
C TYR A 178 -13.16 18.20 5.30
N LYS A 179 -12.06 17.86 4.61
CA LYS A 179 -12.08 16.89 3.52
C LYS A 179 -12.18 15.48 4.12
N GLY A 180 -13.12 14.69 3.63
CA GLY A 180 -13.31 13.32 4.09
C GLY A 180 -12.00 12.52 4.05
N VAL A 181 -11.78 11.72 5.08
CA VAL A 181 -10.67 10.78 5.20
C VAL A 181 -11.28 9.40 5.38
N SER A 182 -10.85 8.42 4.60
CA SER A 182 -11.32 7.04 4.67
C SER A 182 -10.16 6.07 4.71
N ALA A 183 -10.43 4.82 5.13
CA ALA A 183 -9.46 3.74 5.03
C ALA A 183 -9.10 3.50 3.56
N ASN A 184 -7.83 3.30 3.27
CA ASN A 184 -7.35 2.92 1.95
C ASN A 184 -7.03 1.42 1.89
N VAL A 185 -6.63 0.92 0.72
CA VAL A 185 -6.35 -0.50 0.50
C VAL A 185 -5.32 -1.07 1.47
N ASP A 186 -4.33 -0.28 1.90
CA ASP A 186 -3.26 -0.71 2.80
C ASP A 186 -3.75 -0.97 4.22
N PHE A 187 -4.87 -0.34 4.62
CA PHE A 187 -5.44 -0.53 5.95
C PHE A 187 -5.82 -1.99 6.21
N TYR A 188 -6.46 -2.65 5.27
CA TYR A 188 -6.89 -4.04 5.41
C TYR A 188 -5.92 -5.05 4.81
N SER A 189 -5.15 -4.71 3.77
CA SER A 189 -4.28 -5.66 3.08
C SER A 189 -3.22 -6.25 4.01
N GLY A 190 -2.63 -5.43 4.88
CA GLY A 190 -1.66 -5.91 5.87
C GLY A 190 -2.28 -6.88 6.86
N PHE A 191 -3.50 -6.61 7.33
CA PHE A 191 -4.22 -7.51 8.22
C PHE A 191 -4.56 -8.85 7.53
N VAL A 192 -5.03 -8.79 6.29
CA VAL A 192 -5.27 -10.00 5.46
C VAL A 192 -3.99 -10.82 5.35
N TYR A 193 -2.88 -10.22 4.98
CA TYR A 193 -1.60 -10.93 4.84
C TYR A 193 -1.14 -11.55 6.16
N SER A 194 -1.36 -10.87 7.30
CA SER A 194 -1.06 -11.44 8.61
C SER A 194 -1.92 -12.66 8.94
N MET A 195 -3.19 -12.67 8.52
CA MET A 195 -4.08 -13.82 8.71
C MET A 195 -3.77 -14.99 7.76
N LEU A 196 -3.11 -14.72 6.64
CA LEU A 196 -2.60 -15.73 5.72
C LEU A 196 -1.20 -16.27 6.14
N ASP A 197 -0.69 -15.85 7.30
CA ASP A 197 0.62 -16.20 7.84
C ASP A 197 1.79 -15.83 6.91
N LEU A 198 1.62 -14.75 6.14
CA LEU A 198 2.71 -14.21 5.33
C LEU A 198 3.68 -13.43 6.21
N PRO A 199 5.00 -13.68 6.11
CA PRO A 199 5.98 -12.85 6.80
C PRO A 199 5.98 -11.43 6.25
N LEU A 200 6.27 -10.44 7.12
CA LEU A 200 6.24 -9.01 6.76
C LEU A 200 7.13 -8.68 5.55
N GLU A 201 8.23 -9.40 5.39
CA GLU A 201 9.17 -9.24 4.28
C GLU A 201 8.55 -9.52 2.91
N LEU A 202 7.45 -10.28 2.86
CA LEU A 202 6.74 -10.60 1.63
C LEU A 202 5.64 -9.61 1.27
N TYR A 203 5.26 -8.66 2.12
CA TYR A 203 4.14 -7.75 1.85
C TYR A 203 4.39 -6.88 0.61
N THR A 204 5.54 -6.22 0.55
CA THR A 204 5.93 -5.45 -0.65
C THR A 204 6.19 -6.34 -1.88
N PRO A 205 6.89 -7.49 -1.78
CA PRO A 205 6.96 -8.46 -2.88
C PRO A 205 5.62 -8.94 -3.41
N MET A 206 4.64 -9.22 -2.55
CA MET A 206 3.28 -9.60 -2.99
C MET A 206 2.61 -8.49 -3.78
N PHE A 207 2.78 -7.24 -3.33
CA PHE A 207 2.33 -6.06 -4.06
C PHE A 207 3.00 -5.98 -5.45
N ALA A 208 4.30 -6.24 -5.53
CA ALA A 208 5.06 -6.24 -6.79
C ALA A 208 4.58 -7.33 -7.75
N VAL A 209 4.37 -8.56 -7.25
CA VAL A 209 3.85 -9.70 -8.05
C VAL A 209 2.49 -9.34 -8.66
N ALA A 210 1.61 -8.69 -7.92
CA ALA A 210 0.33 -8.22 -8.44
C ALA A 210 0.54 -7.11 -9.49
N ARG A 211 1.31 -6.08 -9.15
CA ARG A 211 1.45 -4.87 -9.96
C ARG A 211 2.20 -5.06 -11.26
N ILE A 212 2.97 -6.16 -11.43
CA ILE A 212 3.68 -6.45 -12.68
C ILE A 212 2.71 -6.52 -13.88
N VAL A 213 1.46 -6.92 -13.65
CA VAL A 213 0.41 -6.95 -14.69
C VAL A 213 0.11 -5.53 -15.17
N GLY A 214 -0.15 -4.60 -14.24
CA GLY A 214 -0.41 -3.19 -14.55
C GLY A 214 0.80 -2.52 -15.20
N TRP A 215 2.01 -2.73 -14.69
CA TRP A 215 3.22 -2.20 -15.34
C TRP A 215 3.41 -2.73 -16.75
N SER A 216 3.10 -4.02 -16.97
CA SER A 216 3.20 -4.61 -18.31
C SER A 216 2.18 -4.01 -19.29
N ALA A 217 0.94 -3.78 -18.81
CA ALA A 217 -0.10 -3.13 -19.60
C ALA A 217 0.29 -1.69 -19.97
N HIS A 218 0.74 -0.90 -19.01
CA HIS A 218 1.21 0.47 -19.24
C HIS A 218 2.45 0.53 -20.14
N ARG A 219 3.35 -0.46 -20.04
CA ARG A 219 4.47 -0.57 -20.96
C ARG A 219 4.01 -0.86 -22.40
N MET A 220 3.06 -1.78 -22.58
CA MET A 220 2.50 -2.06 -23.92
C MET A 220 1.82 -0.81 -24.48
N GLU A 221 1.05 -0.10 -23.68
CA GLU A 221 0.43 1.17 -24.07
C GLU A 221 1.46 2.21 -24.51
N GLU A 222 2.55 2.37 -23.77
CA GLU A 222 3.65 3.27 -24.10
C GLU A 222 4.30 2.89 -25.43
N LEU A 223 4.58 1.60 -25.66
CA LEU A 223 5.20 1.11 -26.89
C LEU A 223 4.30 1.24 -28.12
N ILE A 224 2.98 1.23 -27.96
CA ILE A 224 2.00 1.36 -29.04
C ILE A 224 1.73 2.83 -29.38
N ASN A 225 1.63 3.69 -28.37
CA ASN A 225 1.09 5.04 -28.52
C ASN A 225 2.15 6.15 -28.47
N ALA A 226 3.34 5.89 -27.94
CA ALA A 226 4.34 6.92 -27.72
C ALA A 226 5.49 6.86 -28.74
N ASP A 227 5.65 7.95 -29.48
CA ASP A 227 6.74 8.12 -30.45
C ASP A 227 7.92 8.91 -29.89
N LYS A 228 7.80 9.46 -28.67
CA LYS A 228 8.77 10.40 -28.13
C LYS A 228 9.17 10.05 -26.72
N ILE A 229 10.46 10.21 -26.43
CA ILE A 229 10.97 10.12 -25.06
C ILE A 229 10.30 11.16 -24.16
N ILE A 230 9.84 10.74 -22.99
CA ILE A 230 9.24 11.62 -21.98
C ILE A 230 10.32 12.59 -21.45
N ARG A 231 10.10 13.86 -21.71
CA ARG A 231 10.96 14.97 -21.24
C ARG A 231 10.08 16.00 -20.55
N PRO A 232 9.97 15.95 -19.21
CA PRO A 232 9.18 16.94 -18.49
C PRO A 232 9.76 18.34 -18.71
N ALA A 233 8.90 19.32 -18.93
CA ALA A 233 9.29 20.71 -18.94
C ALA A 233 9.70 21.13 -17.52
N TYR A 234 10.76 21.91 -17.39
CA TYR A 234 11.15 22.55 -16.15
C TYR A 234 11.41 24.03 -16.36
N LYS A 235 11.20 24.81 -15.34
CA LYS A 235 11.46 26.25 -15.33
C LYS A 235 12.48 26.54 -14.24
N ASN A 236 13.55 27.25 -14.61
CA ASN A 236 14.45 27.83 -13.62
C ASN A 236 13.71 28.94 -12.86
N VAL A 237 13.67 28.83 -11.54
CA VAL A 237 13.05 29.82 -10.64
C VAL A 237 14.06 30.72 -9.97
N LEU A 238 15.34 30.49 -10.22
CA LEU A 238 16.41 31.38 -9.74
C LEU A 238 16.58 32.56 -10.68
N GLU A 239 16.93 33.72 -10.13
CA GLU A 239 17.34 34.87 -10.92
C GLU A 239 18.60 34.55 -11.74
N PRO A 240 18.75 35.13 -12.96
CA PRO A 240 19.95 34.95 -13.76
C PRO A 240 21.18 35.35 -12.96
N ALA A 241 22.12 34.45 -12.79
CA ALA A 241 23.38 34.74 -12.13
C ALA A 241 24.43 35.16 -13.18
N VAL A 242 25.23 36.15 -12.84
CA VAL A 242 26.38 36.54 -13.66
C VAL A 242 27.45 35.47 -13.55
N TYR A 243 27.99 35.05 -14.67
CA TYR A 243 29.11 34.09 -14.69
C TYR A 243 30.34 34.76 -14.03
N VAL A 244 30.85 34.12 -12.98
CA VAL A 244 32.11 34.48 -12.34
C VAL A 244 33.19 33.49 -12.79
N PRO A 245 34.29 33.97 -13.38
CA PRO A 245 35.41 33.11 -13.77
C PRO A 245 36.00 32.35 -12.58
N LEU A 246 36.59 31.17 -12.82
CA LEU A 246 37.09 30.30 -11.74
C LEU A 246 38.13 30.96 -10.85
N ASN A 247 38.95 31.85 -11.44
CA ASN A 247 39.97 32.60 -10.72
C ASN A 247 39.44 33.80 -9.90
N GLU A 248 38.14 34.08 -10.00
CA GLU A 248 37.46 35.16 -9.29
C GLU A 248 36.39 34.66 -8.31
N ARG A 249 36.30 33.34 -8.10
CA ARG A 249 35.34 32.68 -7.18
C ARG A 249 35.89 32.52 -5.77
#